data_59849c3dfd206129d3537044c3f7ea37
#
_entry.id   59849c3dfd206129d3537044c3f7ea37
#
_cell.length_a   1.000
_cell.length_b   1.000
_cell.length_c   1.000
_cell.angle_alpha   90.00
_cell.angle_beta   90.00
_cell.angle_gamma   90.00
#
_symmetry.space_group_name_H-M   'P 1'
#
loop_
_entity.id
_entity.type
_entity.pdbx_description
1 polymer ?
#
loop_
_entity_poly.entity_id
_entity_poly.type
_entity_poly.pdbx_seq_one_letter_code
_entity_poly.pdbx_strand_id
1 'polypeptide(L)'
;MKRKKTETRPWDVAEHLKTEEDIAAYLEAVLEDGDSALISAALGDIARARGMTEIAREAGLGRESLYKALSPEGNPEFATVLKVLRALGLTLHVKAAHR
;
A
#
# COMPACT_ATOMS: atom_id res chain seq x y z
N MET A 1 -10.62 24.75 11.86
CA MET A 1 -10.70 24.61 11.66
C MET A 1 -10.33 24.09 11.53
N LYS A 2 -10.30 23.89 11.71
CA LYS A 2 -10.23 23.40 11.56
C LYS A 2 -9.83 22.52 11.57
N ARG A 3 -9.81 22.15 11.61
CA ARG A 3 -9.64 21.34 11.48
C ARG A 3 -8.74 20.82 11.59
N LYS A 4 -8.42 20.51 11.76
CA LYS A 4 -7.86 20.10 11.68
C LYS A 4 -7.02 19.66 11.46
N LYS A 5 -6.66 19.37 11.54
CA LYS A 5 -6.24 19.02 11.19
C LYS A 5 -5.73 18.63 10.56
N THR A 6 -5.75 18.69 10.66
CA THR A 6 -5.61 18.39 9.98
C THR A 6 -5.12 18.13 9.27
N GLU A 7 -4.97 18.35 9.25
CA GLU A 7 -4.96 18.19 8.58
C GLU A 7 -4.73 17.61 7.93
N THR A 8 -4.58 17.99 8.28
CA THR A 8 -4.20 17.27 7.78
C THR A 8 -4.78 16.38 7.11
N ARG A 9 -4.75 15.47 7.48
CA ARG A 9 -5.64 14.81 6.59
C ARG A 9 -6.81 14.26 7.33
N PRO A 10 -8.02 14.36 6.73
CA PRO A 10 -9.23 13.95 7.43
C PRO A 10 -9.29 12.45 7.64
N TRP A 11 -8.47 11.68 6.89
CA TRP A 11 -8.54 10.22 6.91
C TRP A 11 -7.17 9.68 7.28
N ASP A 12 -7.09 8.94 8.36
CA ASP A 12 -5.84 8.36 8.81
C ASP A 12 -5.77 6.91 8.34
N VAL A 13 -4.85 6.64 7.43
CA VAL A 13 -4.69 5.31 6.85
C VAL A 13 -4.48 4.26 7.93
N ALA A 14 -3.63 4.56 8.92
CA ALA A 14 -3.33 3.59 9.97
C ALA A 14 -4.56 3.21 10.78
N GLU A 15 -5.47 4.16 10.97
CA GLU A 15 -6.70 3.91 11.71
C GLU A 15 -7.64 2.96 10.97
N HIS A 16 -7.56 2.96 9.65
CA HIS A 16 -8.50 2.22 8.81
C HIS A 16 -7.93 0.94 8.24
N LEU A 17 -6.64 0.65 8.47
CA LEU A 17 -6.00 -0.51 7.87
C LEU A 17 -5.57 -1.50 8.94
N LYS A 18 -6.53 -2.00 9.70
CA LYS A 18 -6.22 -2.87 10.85
C LYS A 18 -6.34 -4.35 10.53
N THR A 19 -7.06 -4.71 9.49
CA THR A 19 -7.22 -6.12 9.11
C THR A 19 -6.82 -6.31 7.66
N GLU A 20 -6.58 -7.57 7.28
CA GLU A 20 -6.29 -7.87 5.90
C GLU A 20 -7.45 -7.47 4.99
N GLU A 21 -8.69 -7.62 5.48
CA GLU A 21 -9.85 -7.23 4.71
C GLU A 21 -9.89 -5.73 4.45
N ASP A 22 -9.53 -4.94 5.45
CA ASP A 22 -9.47 -3.49 5.29
C ASP A 22 -8.42 -3.11 4.25
N ILE A 23 -7.26 -3.73 4.34
CA ILE A 23 -6.16 -3.46 3.42
C ILE A 23 -6.57 -3.86 1.99
N ALA A 24 -7.20 -5.02 1.85
CA ALA A 24 -7.62 -5.49 0.54
C ALA A 24 -8.62 -4.53 -0.08
N ALA A 25 -9.58 -4.04 0.69
CA ALA A 25 -10.58 -3.11 0.18
C ALA A 25 -9.95 -1.79 -0.26
N TYR A 26 -9.00 -1.30 0.53
CA TYR A 26 -8.31 -0.05 0.20
C TYR A 26 -7.52 -0.20 -1.09
N LEU A 27 -6.76 -1.29 -1.21
CA LEU A 27 -5.96 -1.53 -2.42
C LEU A 27 -6.83 -1.74 -3.64
N GLU A 28 -7.94 -2.45 -3.47
CA GLU A 28 -8.85 -2.68 -4.59
C GLU A 28 -9.35 -1.36 -5.16
N ALA A 29 -9.72 -0.43 -4.28
CA ALA A 29 -10.19 0.88 -4.72
C ALA A 29 -9.10 1.65 -5.46
N VAL A 30 -7.87 1.60 -4.94
CA VAL A 30 -6.75 2.30 -5.56
C VAL A 30 -6.41 1.68 -6.91
N LEU A 31 -6.45 0.35 -6.99
CA LEU A 31 -6.15 -0.34 -8.24
C LEU A 31 -7.17 -0.03 -9.32
N GLU A 32 -8.43 0.19 -8.95
CA GLU A 32 -9.46 0.53 -9.93
C GLU A 32 -9.18 1.88 -10.59
N ASP A 33 -8.56 2.80 -9.84
CA ASP A 33 -8.18 4.08 -10.41
C ASP A 33 -7.06 3.93 -11.44
N GLY A 34 -6.15 2.99 -11.19
CA GLY A 34 -5.12 2.66 -12.17
C GLY A 34 -3.92 3.59 -12.23
N ASP A 35 -3.82 4.53 -11.32
CA ASP A 35 -2.68 5.45 -11.28
C ASP A 35 -1.53 4.77 -10.54
N SER A 36 -0.44 4.50 -11.27
CA SER A 36 0.66 3.75 -10.69
C SER A 36 1.33 4.47 -9.52
N ALA A 37 1.38 5.80 -9.57
CA ALA A 37 1.95 6.55 -8.44
C ALA A 37 1.09 6.42 -7.21
N LEU A 38 -0.23 6.43 -7.37
CA LEU A 38 -1.15 6.22 -6.27
C LEU A 38 -1.03 4.81 -5.70
N ILE A 39 -0.86 3.82 -6.58
CA ILE A 39 -0.72 2.44 -6.13
C ILE A 39 0.55 2.28 -5.32
N SER A 40 1.67 2.84 -5.79
CA SER A 40 2.92 2.79 -5.03
C SER A 40 2.80 3.47 -3.69
N ALA A 41 2.18 4.65 -3.67
CA ALA A 41 2.00 5.40 -2.43
C ALA A 41 1.10 4.64 -1.46
N ALA A 42 0.04 4.02 -1.98
CA ALA A 42 -0.88 3.25 -1.13
C ALA A 42 -0.16 2.07 -0.49
N LEU A 43 0.63 1.35 -1.27
CA LEU A 43 1.41 0.23 -0.74
C LEU A 43 2.38 0.72 0.33
N GLY A 44 2.99 1.88 0.12
CA GLY A 44 3.88 2.46 1.12
C GLY A 44 3.16 2.82 2.40
N ASP A 45 1.97 3.41 2.28
CA ASP A 45 1.17 3.75 3.45
C ASP A 45 0.80 2.50 4.25
N ILE A 46 0.39 1.45 3.54
CA ILE A 46 0.01 0.20 4.19
C ILE A 46 1.22 -0.42 4.88
N ALA A 47 2.36 -0.46 4.18
CA ALA A 47 3.56 -1.06 4.75
C ALA A 47 4.00 -0.31 6.00
N ARG A 48 3.91 1.02 5.98
CA ARG A 48 4.26 1.80 7.17
C ARG A 48 3.28 1.56 8.31
N ALA A 49 2.00 1.42 7.98
CA ALA A 49 0.97 1.16 9.01
C ALA A 49 1.18 -0.22 9.66
N ARG A 50 1.63 -1.20 8.88
CA ARG A 50 1.86 -2.54 9.41
C ARG A 50 3.27 -2.72 9.96
N GLY A 51 4.15 -1.78 9.69
CA GLY A 51 5.54 -1.86 10.16
C GLY A 51 6.49 -2.15 9.02
N MET A 52 7.18 -1.10 8.56
CA MET A 52 8.04 -1.22 7.38
C MET A 52 9.14 -2.25 7.56
N THR A 53 9.75 -2.29 8.75
CA THR A 53 10.83 -3.24 9.01
C THR A 53 10.34 -4.68 8.88
N GLU A 54 9.16 -4.93 9.44
CA GLU A 54 8.58 -6.27 9.40
C GLU A 54 8.27 -6.69 7.97
N ILE A 55 7.64 -5.78 7.22
CA ILE A 55 7.27 -6.08 5.84
C ILE A 55 8.53 -6.32 4.99
N ALA A 56 9.54 -5.49 5.17
CA ALA A 56 10.79 -5.66 4.42
C ALA A 56 11.42 -7.01 4.72
N ARG A 57 11.44 -7.39 5.99
CA ARG A 57 12.02 -8.67 6.38
C ARG A 57 11.26 -9.84 5.77
N GLU A 58 9.94 -9.81 5.84
CA GLU A 58 9.14 -10.90 5.31
C GLU A 58 9.20 -10.97 3.80
N ALA A 59 9.33 -9.82 3.15
CA ALA A 59 9.46 -9.78 1.69
C ALA A 59 10.87 -10.09 1.22
N GLY A 60 11.82 -10.15 2.14
CA GLY A 60 13.21 -10.41 1.77
C GLY A 60 13.88 -9.24 1.10
N LEU A 61 13.51 -8.03 1.50
CA LEU A 61 14.01 -6.80 0.87
C LEU A 61 14.68 -5.91 1.91
N GLY A 62 15.58 -5.05 1.44
CA GLY A 62 16.16 -4.03 2.30
C GLY A 62 15.12 -2.98 2.64
N ARG A 63 15.15 -2.49 3.87
CA ARG A 63 14.16 -1.52 4.33
C ARG A 63 14.22 -0.23 3.51
N GLU A 64 15.44 0.26 3.25
CA GLU A 64 15.58 1.50 2.50
C GLU A 64 15.15 1.34 1.05
N SER A 65 15.49 0.19 0.45
CA SER A 65 15.06 -0.08 -0.91
C SER A 65 13.54 -0.13 -1.00
N LEU A 66 12.92 -0.71 0.00
CA LEU A 66 11.46 -0.80 0.04
C LEU A 66 10.83 0.58 0.18
N TYR A 67 11.40 1.43 1.04
CA TYR A 67 10.91 2.81 1.19
C TYR A 67 10.94 3.55 -0.14
N LYS A 68 12.06 3.44 -0.86
CA LYS A 68 12.18 4.11 -2.15
C LYS A 68 11.19 3.57 -3.17
N ALA A 69 11.08 2.24 -3.24
CA ALA A 69 10.23 1.61 -4.22
C ALA A 69 8.76 1.98 -4.02
N LEU A 70 8.35 2.13 -2.76
CA LEU A 70 6.94 2.36 -2.43
C LEU A 70 6.63 3.82 -2.16
N SER A 71 7.47 4.73 -2.64
CA SER A 71 7.18 6.15 -2.59
C SER A 71 6.39 6.56 -3.83
N PRO A 72 5.74 7.73 -3.81
CA PRO A 72 5.03 8.19 -5.02
C PRO A 72 5.91 8.30 -6.25
N GLU A 73 7.20 8.59 -6.04
CA GLU A 73 8.16 8.68 -7.15
C GLU A 73 8.75 7.33 -7.50
N GLY A 74 8.47 6.32 -6.69
CA GLY A 74 9.05 5.00 -6.90
C GLY A 74 8.36 4.27 -8.02
N ASN A 75 9.06 3.24 -8.51
CA ASN A 75 8.52 2.40 -9.57
C ASN A 75 8.93 0.96 -9.25
N PRO A 76 8.26 0.33 -8.28
CA PRO A 76 8.65 -1.00 -7.86
C PRO A 76 8.46 -2.01 -8.98
N GLU A 77 9.40 -2.93 -9.09
CA GLU A 77 9.25 -4.04 -10.00
C GLU A 77 8.04 -4.87 -9.59
N PHE A 78 7.44 -5.51 -10.57
CA PHE A 78 6.27 -6.33 -10.29
C PHE A 78 6.57 -7.41 -9.26
N ALA A 79 7.77 -8.01 -9.33
CA ALA A 79 8.18 -9.01 -8.35
C ALA A 79 8.18 -8.42 -6.94
N THR A 80 8.63 -7.19 -6.79
CA THR A 80 8.62 -6.51 -5.50
C THR A 80 7.18 -6.34 -5.00
N VAL A 81 6.29 -5.92 -5.89
CA VAL A 81 4.88 -5.75 -5.53
C VAL A 81 4.29 -7.06 -5.03
N LEU A 82 4.56 -8.15 -5.73
CA LEU A 82 4.05 -9.46 -5.32
C LEU A 82 4.58 -9.88 -3.96
N LYS A 83 5.86 -9.60 -3.70
CA LYS A 83 6.46 -9.94 -2.40
C LYS A 83 5.81 -9.14 -1.27
N VAL A 84 5.56 -7.85 -1.52
CA VAL A 84 4.93 -7.01 -0.53
C VAL A 84 3.50 -7.47 -0.26
N LEU A 85 2.75 -7.77 -1.31
CA LEU A 85 1.39 -8.26 -1.14
C LEU A 85 1.36 -9.53 -0.30
N ARG A 86 2.27 -10.45 -0.58
CA ARG A 86 2.35 -11.70 0.18
C ARG A 86 2.68 -11.41 1.65
N ALA A 87 3.61 -10.50 1.89
CA ALA A 87 3.96 -10.15 3.27
C ALA A 87 2.79 -9.52 4.01
N LEU A 88 1.87 -8.88 3.27
CA LEU A 88 0.67 -8.29 3.85
C LEU A 88 -0.47 -9.29 4.00
N GLY A 89 -0.27 -10.54 3.58
CA GLY A 89 -1.30 -11.55 3.66
C GLY A 89 -2.32 -11.46 2.55
N LEU A 90 -1.95 -10.88 1.42
CA LEU A 90 -2.87 -10.66 0.31
C LEU A 90 -2.49 -11.49 -0.90
N THR A 91 -3.48 -11.79 -1.73
CA THR A 91 -3.26 -12.40 -3.03
C THR A 91 -3.82 -11.48 -4.10
N LEU A 92 -3.21 -11.53 -5.27
CA LEU A 92 -3.64 -10.72 -6.40
C LEU A 92 -4.54 -11.56 -7.29
N HIS A 93 -5.70 -11.00 -7.60
CA HIS A 93 -6.69 -11.68 -8.43
C HIS A 93 -7.04 -10.80 -9.61
N VAL A 94 -7.45 -11.47 -10.68
CA VAL A 94 -7.83 -10.79 -11.91
C VAL A 94 -9.24 -11.20 -12.27
N LYS A 95 -10.03 -10.23 -12.68
CA LYS A 95 -11.37 -10.52 -13.18
C LYS A 95 -11.61 -9.68 -14.42
N ALA A 96 -12.54 -10.14 -15.25
CA ALA A 96 -12.85 -9.43 -16.47
C ALA A 96 -13.47 -8.08 -16.14
N ALA A 97 -13.05 -7.06 -16.88
CA ALA A 97 -13.65 -5.75 -16.71
C ALA A 97 -14.92 -5.68 -17.55
N HIS A 98 -15.94 -5.07 -16.98
CA HIS A 98 -17.19 -4.84 -17.69
C HIS A 98 -17.19 -3.42 -18.24
N ARG A 99 -17.47 -3.29 -19.51
CA ARG A 99 -17.44 -2.00 -20.17
C ARG A 99 -18.78 -1.65 -20.76
#